data_44a0665ff3c056e8be7e72691c5edfd2
#
_entry.id   44a0665ff3c056e8be7e72691c5edfd2
#
_cell.length_a   1.000
_cell.length_b   1.000
_cell.length_c   1.000
_cell.angle_alpha   90.00
_cell.angle_beta   90.00
_cell.angle_gamma   90.00
#
_symmetry.space_group_name_H-M   'P 1'
#
loop_
_entity.id
_entity.type
_entity.pdbx_description
1 polymer ?
#
loop_
_entity_poly.entity_id
_entity_poly.type
_entity_poly.pdbx_seq_one_letter_code
_entity_poly.pdbx_strand_id
1 'polypeptide(L)'
;MNAKSANDSGSFFRRAIFAALLISIFILHTVFSFDGLTSRTGIDQAQVAREVARGNGLTTQFVRPVALQQLVENEKEINLQQIPETYHSPLNILVYAGVLKMVGADNFENHKMEVNDKIYKLDRIIAITCATFFLTAIGINYLLISRIFDAKIASTVALIMIFSEYMWKITQAGLPQMLMLTLFSAAAYLAWRAVEAQEAERKPLVPALLSGFFFGLLALSHWMTLWIFIGYFIFACFYFRPRGVIAVGLAAIMLLFIAGPVIFNWTQTGEAKGTAFHAIHGAGGAADSAMRQVDSPDFNVKGLLARTAQSTLLQISNVHNYLGGLILAPAFFLCLAHPFKRSSIAIFRWNILIMWIFASIGMGIYGLTESQLEPNQLHLLFAPLMCGYGVALISIIWSRCPLSQQSGALGNLHIAIILLITAAPLLLHIKQLSENRRALTSIDGVHAYSLNGLLNKVTDPEDIIVSDQPWAVAWYADRHAIWIPQSYGDFTKIEAIAEKSSPIAGIHISSMSYRGDDIRTSLYRNRDMAALAYLPWITYFTRNEAAANISQNPSVAPLIDPQVGRYPHRASLSGLFEPSAYYSRTKIRVKN
;
A
#
# COMPACT_ATOMS: atom_id res chain seq x y z
N MET A 1 -36.54 -36.78 18.75
CA MET A 1 -36.44 -35.99 17.51
C MET A 1 -36.11 -34.50 17.73
N ASN A 2 -36.03 -33.98 18.96
CA ASN A 2 -35.94 -32.52 19.21
C ASN A 2 -34.52 -31.94 19.50
N ALA A 3 -33.51 -32.77 19.72
CA ALA A 3 -32.17 -32.23 20.03
C ALA A 3 -31.37 -31.79 18.79
N LYS A 4 -31.61 -32.39 17.63
CA LYS A 4 -30.95 -31.97 16.38
C LYS A 4 -31.49 -30.63 15.86
N SER A 5 -32.78 -30.36 15.97
CA SER A 5 -33.39 -29.10 15.50
C SER A 5 -33.01 -27.90 16.38
N ALA A 6 -32.84 -28.09 17.68
CA ALA A 6 -32.40 -27.05 18.61
C ALA A 6 -30.91 -26.68 18.39
N ASN A 7 -30.07 -27.65 18.00
CA ASN A 7 -28.67 -27.40 17.68
C ASN A 7 -28.51 -26.71 16.32
N ASP A 8 -29.35 -26.96 15.36
CA ASP A 8 -29.37 -26.29 14.05
C ASP A 8 -29.81 -24.83 14.14
N SER A 9 -30.86 -24.53 14.93
CA SER A 9 -31.30 -23.16 15.15
C SER A 9 -30.26 -22.33 15.91
N GLY A 10 -29.58 -22.88 16.91
CA GLY A 10 -28.50 -22.19 17.61
C GLY A 10 -27.26 -21.93 16.72
N SER A 11 -26.97 -22.81 15.75
CA SER A 11 -25.89 -22.61 14.79
C SER A 11 -26.23 -21.54 13.75
N PHE A 12 -27.50 -21.51 13.28
CA PHE A 12 -27.98 -20.49 12.38
C PHE A 12 -27.96 -19.09 13.02
N PHE A 13 -28.43 -18.97 14.26
CA PHE A 13 -28.44 -17.69 14.98
C PHE A 13 -27.02 -17.11 15.18
N ARG A 14 -26.06 -17.95 15.54
CA ARG A 14 -24.63 -17.55 15.64
C ARG A 14 -24.05 -17.06 14.31
N ARG A 15 -24.35 -17.74 13.21
CA ARG A 15 -23.93 -17.31 11.86
C ARG A 15 -24.59 -15.99 11.43
N ALA A 16 -25.87 -15.82 11.74
CA ALA A 16 -26.59 -14.58 11.44
C ALA A 16 -26.03 -13.38 12.23
N ILE A 17 -25.74 -13.54 13.53
CA ILE A 17 -25.09 -12.50 14.35
C ILE A 17 -23.70 -12.16 13.79
N PHE A 18 -22.91 -13.17 13.43
CA PHE A 18 -21.58 -12.93 12.86
C PHE A 18 -21.65 -12.18 11.53
N ALA A 19 -22.57 -12.56 10.64
CA ALA A 19 -22.81 -11.86 9.37
C ALA A 19 -23.27 -10.43 9.59
N ALA A 20 -24.21 -10.20 10.52
CA ALA A 20 -24.68 -8.86 10.87
C ALA A 20 -23.57 -7.97 11.42
N LEU A 21 -22.74 -8.49 12.32
CA LEU A 21 -21.55 -7.80 12.85
C LEU A 21 -20.60 -7.42 11.71
N LEU A 22 -20.30 -8.36 10.82
CA LEU A 22 -19.38 -8.16 9.71
C LEU A 22 -19.91 -7.08 8.75
N ILE A 23 -21.20 -7.12 8.40
CA ILE A 23 -21.85 -6.11 7.57
C ILE A 23 -21.83 -4.74 8.28
N SER A 24 -22.13 -4.69 9.59
CA SER A 24 -22.15 -3.43 10.34
C SER A 24 -20.78 -2.76 10.36
N ILE A 25 -19.70 -3.53 10.60
CA ILE A 25 -18.34 -3.00 10.60
C ILE A 25 -17.89 -2.62 9.18
N PHE A 26 -18.27 -3.40 8.16
CA PHE A 26 -18.03 -3.03 6.77
C PHE A 26 -18.67 -1.68 6.42
N ILE A 27 -19.94 -1.48 6.76
CA ILE A 27 -20.64 -0.21 6.54
C ILE A 27 -19.98 0.92 7.33
N LEU A 28 -19.61 0.67 8.59
CA LEU A 28 -18.91 1.66 9.42
C LEU A 28 -17.67 2.19 8.69
N HIS A 29 -16.80 1.31 8.20
CA HIS A 29 -15.53 1.69 7.61
C HIS A 29 -15.63 2.20 6.16
N THR A 30 -16.57 1.70 5.36
CA THR A 30 -16.68 2.09 3.94
C THR A 30 -17.62 3.26 3.70
N VAL A 31 -18.57 3.53 4.62
CA VAL A 31 -19.56 4.58 4.47
C VAL A 31 -19.36 5.72 5.47
N PHE A 32 -19.24 5.40 6.76
CA PHE A 32 -19.26 6.40 7.82
C PHE A 32 -17.88 6.97 8.18
N SER A 33 -16.82 6.17 8.15
CA SER A 33 -15.47 6.60 8.51
C SER A 33 -14.54 6.79 7.30
N PHE A 34 -15.04 6.63 6.08
CA PHE A 34 -14.24 6.79 4.87
C PHE A 34 -14.20 8.25 4.43
N ASP A 35 -13.00 8.83 4.39
CA ASP A 35 -12.74 10.24 4.03
C ASP A 35 -11.91 10.39 2.72
N GLY A 36 -11.80 9.31 1.92
CA GLY A 36 -10.98 9.25 0.70
C GLY A 36 -9.79 8.31 0.84
N LEU A 37 -9.06 8.07 -0.26
CA LEU A 37 -7.85 7.26 -0.24
C LEU A 37 -6.74 7.99 0.52
N THR A 38 -6.15 7.31 1.51
CA THR A 38 -5.14 7.90 2.41
C THR A 38 -3.70 7.61 2.00
N SER A 39 -3.48 6.66 1.08
CA SER A 39 -2.13 6.30 0.62
C SER A 39 -1.83 6.86 -0.75
N ARG A 40 -0.68 7.55 -0.89
CA ARG A 40 -0.16 7.97 -2.19
C ARG A 40 0.01 6.82 -3.18
N THR A 41 0.46 5.65 -2.72
CA THR A 41 0.61 4.46 -3.57
C THR A 41 -0.74 3.90 -4.01
N GLY A 42 -1.76 3.93 -3.14
CA GLY A 42 -3.12 3.53 -3.51
C GLY A 42 -3.72 4.43 -4.59
N ILE A 43 -3.54 5.74 -4.44
CA ILE A 43 -3.96 6.75 -5.44
C ILE A 43 -3.19 6.57 -6.76
N ASP A 44 -1.87 6.32 -6.67
CA ASP A 44 -1.02 6.10 -7.83
C ASP A 44 -1.46 4.85 -8.62
N GLN A 45 -1.67 3.72 -7.96
CA GLN A 45 -2.19 2.52 -8.63
C GLN A 45 -3.60 2.72 -9.22
N ALA A 46 -4.44 3.54 -8.60
CA ALA A 46 -5.77 3.85 -9.10
C ALA A 46 -5.72 4.66 -10.41
N GLN A 47 -4.79 5.65 -10.53
CA GLN A 47 -4.64 6.40 -11.78
C GLN A 47 -4.11 5.52 -12.93
N VAL A 48 -3.13 4.62 -12.67
CA VAL A 48 -2.67 3.66 -13.68
C VAL A 48 -3.80 2.72 -14.09
N ALA A 49 -4.60 2.25 -13.13
CA ALA A 49 -5.76 1.40 -13.42
C ALA A 49 -6.79 2.10 -14.30
N ARG A 50 -6.97 3.42 -14.15
CA ARG A 50 -7.84 4.20 -15.03
C ARG A 50 -7.29 4.28 -16.46
N GLU A 51 -5.97 4.44 -16.64
CA GLU A 51 -5.36 4.39 -17.98
C GLU A 51 -5.55 3.02 -18.66
N VAL A 52 -5.39 1.94 -17.91
CA VAL A 52 -5.71 0.59 -18.40
C VAL A 52 -7.19 0.45 -18.76
N ALA A 53 -8.11 0.98 -17.95
CA ALA A 53 -9.55 0.94 -18.21
C ALA A 53 -9.93 1.72 -19.48
N ARG A 54 -9.22 2.80 -19.79
CA ARG A 54 -9.34 3.60 -21.03
C ARG A 54 -8.79 2.90 -22.27
N GLY A 55 -7.99 1.84 -22.10
CA GLY A 55 -7.34 1.13 -23.19
C GLY A 55 -5.95 1.67 -23.58
N ASN A 56 -5.39 2.59 -22.79
CA ASN A 56 -4.04 3.14 -23.01
C ASN A 56 -2.91 2.17 -22.60
N GLY A 57 -3.26 0.96 -22.14
CA GLY A 57 -2.30 -0.04 -21.69
C GLY A 57 -1.73 0.27 -20.30
N LEU A 58 -0.62 -0.38 -19.95
CA LEU A 58 0.09 -0.11 -18.69
C LEU A 58 0.93 1.16 -18.82
N THR A 59 0.26 2.31 -18.80
CA THR A 59 0.87 3.65 -18.81
C THR A 59 0.52 4.42 -17.54
N THR A 60 1.32 5.42 -17.21
CA THR A 60 1.11 6.25 -16.01
C THR A 60 1.05 7.73 -16.37
N GLN A 61 0.13 8.44 -15.73
CA GLN A 61 0.11 9.91 -15.73
C GLN A 61 1.03 10.49 -14.65
N PHE A 62 1.49 9.69 -13.70
CA PHE A 62 2.48 10.10 -12.71
C PHE A 62 3.89 9.75 -13.18
N VAL A 63 4.64 10.75 -13.62
CA VAL A 63 5.99 10.60 -14.14
C VAL A 63 7.02 10.79 -13.03
N ARG A 64 7.80 9.75 -12.77
CA ARG A 64 8.95 9.79 -11.87
C ARG A 64 10.19 10.25 -12.63
N PRO A 65 10.96 11.24 -12.14
CA PRO A 65 12.19 11.70 -12.81
C PRO A 65 13.16 10.55 -13.18
N VAL A 66 13.33 9.56 -12.31
CA VAL A 66 14.18 8.39 -12.59
C VAL A 66 13.68 7.56 -13.80
N ALA A 67 12.39 7.51 -14.05
CA ALA A 67 11.87 6.82 -15.23
C ALA A 67 12.22 7.55 -16.54
N LEU A 68 12.26 8.89 -16.52
CA LEU A 68 12.73 9.68 -17.67
C LEU A 68 14.21 9.41 -17.93
N GLN A 69 15.02 9.33 -16.87
CA GLN A 69 16.43 8.98 -16.99
C GLN A 69 16.63 7.61 -17.65
N GLN A 70 15.92 6.56 -17.19
CA GLN A 70 16.00 5.23 -17.80
C GLN A 70 15.73 5.27 -19.30
N LEU A 71 14.72 6.04 -19.73
CA LEU A 71 14.38 6.18 -21.15
C LEU A 71 15.50 6.93 -21.93
N VAL A 72 16.07 8.00 -21.35
CA VAL A 72 17.18 8.75 -21.97
C VAL A 72 18.43 7.89 -22.10
N GLU A 73 18.83 7.20 -21.05
CA GLU A 73 20.03 6.36 -21.04
C GLU A 73 19.96 5.19 -22.01
N ASN A 74 18.76 4.68 -22.24
CA ASN A 74 18.52 3.56 -23.17
C ASN A 74 18.07 4.01 -24.57
N GLU A 75 18.20 5.30 -24.89
CA GLU A 75 17.85 5.88 -26.19
C GLU A 75 16.42 5.55 -26.64
N LYS A 76 15.48 5.46 -25.68
CA LYS A 76 14.06 5.23 -25.96
C LYS A 76 13.36 6.54 -26.26
N GLU A 77 12.35 6.47 -27.13
CA GLU A 77 11.48 7.61 -27.41
C GLU A 77 10.71 8.02 -26.15
N ILE A 78 10.69 9.30 -25.86
CA ILE A 78 10.00 9.84 -24.68
C ILE A 78 8.73 10.55 -25.14
N ASN A 79 7.59 9.93 -24.85
CA ASN A 79 6.29 10.55 -24.96
C ASN A 79 5.71 10.75 -23.57
N LEU A 80 5.70 12.00 -23.06
CA LEU A 80 5.21 12.33 -21.72
C LEU A 80 3.71 12.05 -21.52
N GLN A 81 2.96 11.89 -22.62
CA GLN A 81 1.54 11.51 -22.60
C GLN A 81 1.35 9.98 -22.48
N GLN A 82 2.40 9.16 -22.64
CA GLN A 82 2.32 7.70 -22.66
C GLN A 82 3.55 7.05 -22.02
N ILE A 83 3.90 7.48 -20.80
CA ILE A 83 5.02 6.89 -20.05
C ILE A 83 4.64 5.47 -19.61
N PRO A 84 5.47 4.45 -19.87
CA PRO A 84 5.20 3.08 -19.43
C PRO A 84 5.26 2.96 -17.90
N GLU A 85 4.30 2.24 -17.33
CA GLU A 85 4.27 1.94 -15.89
C GLU A 85 5.19 0.75 -15.57
N THR A 86 6.34 1.02 -14.97
CA THR A 86 7.34 0.01 -14.58
C THR A 86 7.66 0.04 -13.08
N TYR A 87 6.95 0.87 -12.32
CA TYR A 87 7.14 0.98 -10.87
C TYR A 87 6.29 -0.04 -10.10
N HIS A 88 5.03 -0.19 -10.48
CA HIS A 88 4.10 -1.10 -9.80
C HIS A 88 4.00 -2.46 -10.50
N SER A 89 3.75 -3.49 -9.69
CA SER A 89 3.38 -4.81 -10.23
C SER A 89 1.95 -4.78 -10.82
N PRO A 90 1.67 -5.53 -11.90
CA PRO A 90 0.48 -5.28 -12.72
C PRO A 90 -0.83 -5.81 -12.15
N LEU A 91 -0.85 -6.85 -11.31
CA LEU A 91 -2.09 -7.56 -10.99
C LEU A 91 -3.11 -6.70 -10.24
N ASN A 92 -2.68 -5.93 -9.24
CA ASN A 92 -3.60 -5.07 -8.49
C ASN A 92 -4.18 -3.96 -9.38
N ILE A 93 -3.35 -3.41 -10.27
CA ILE A 93 -3.76 -2.42 -11.28
C ILE A 93 -4.83 -3.01 -12.21
N LEU A 94 -4.62 -4.23 -12.72
CA LEU A 94 -5.57 -4.91 -13.61
C LEU A 94 -6.90 -5.20 -12.91
N VAL A 95 -6.87 -5.56 -11.62
CA VAL A 95 -8.09 -5.76 -10.81
C VAL A 95 -8.84 -4.43 -10.68
N TYR A 96 -8.15 -3.35 -10.31
CA TYR A 96 -8.80 -2.03 -10.22
C TYR A 96 -9.31 -1.55 -11.57
N ALA A 97 -8.55 -1.76 -12.65
CA ALA A 97 -8.97 -1.40 -14.00
C ALA A 97 -10.27 -2.11 -14.41
N GLY A 98 -10.39 -3.40 -14.10
CA GLY A 98 -11.61 -4.15 -14.34
C GLY A 98 -12.81 -3.57 -13.61
N VAL A 99 -12.66 -3.22 -12.32
CA VAL A 99 -13.71 -2.59 -11.52
C VAL A 99 -14.05 -1.19 -12.04
N LEU A 100 -13.03 -0.36 -12.32
CA LEU A 100 -13.23 1.00 -12.84
C LEU A 100 -13.94 0.99 -14.19
N LYS A 101 -13.62 0.05 -15.07
CA LYS A 101 -14.30 -0.11 -16.36
C LYS A 101 -15.77 -0.51 -16.19
N MET A 102 -16.08 -1.39 -15.23
CA MET A 102 -17.47 -1.79 -14.94
C MET A 102 -18.33 -0.63 -14.44
N VAL A 103 -17.75 0.36 -13.78
CA VAL A 103 -18.49 1.54 -13.26
C VAL A 103 -18.40 2.75 -14.20
N GLY A 104 -17.83 2.61 -15.40
CA GLY A 104 -17.72 3.69 -16.40
C GLY A 104 -16.75 4.81 -16.01
N ALA A 105 -15.70 4.46 -15.22
CA ALA A 105 -14.69 5.41 -14.76
C ALA A 105 -13.60 5.72 -15.80
N ASP A 106 -13.69 5.12 -16.97
CA ASP A 106 -12.92 5.47 -18.18
C ASP A 106 -13.21 6.89 -18.67
N ASN A 107 -14.43 7.39 -18.46
CA ASN A 107 -14.80 8.77 -18.74
C ASN A 107 -14.72 9.63 -17.47
N PHE A 108 -13.68 10.47 -17.37
CA PHE A 108 -13.45 11.37 -16.24
C PHE A 108 -14.58 12.39 -16.03
N GLU A 109 -15.18 12.91 -17.10
CA GLU A 109 -16.23 13.93 -17.04
C GLU A 109 -17.46 13.47 -16.22
N ASN A 110 -17.76 12.17 -16.26
CA ASN A 110 -18.89 11.59 -15.50
C ASN A 110 -18.65 11.53 -13.98
N HIS A 111 -17.40 11.79 -13.55
CA HIS A 111 -16.97 11.66 -12.16
C HIS A 111 -16.38 12.95 -11.59
N LYS A 112 -16.64 14.11 -12.20
CA LYS A 112 -16.26 15.41 -11.64
C LYS A 112 -16.91 15.62 -10.27
N MET A 113 -16.16 16.23 -9.37
CA MET A 113 -16.65 16.60 -8.04
C MET A 113 -17.41 17.92 -8.10
N GLU A 114 -18.56 17.96 -7.45
CA GLU A 114 -19.30 19.19 -7.18
C GLU A 114 -18.74 19.89 -5.94
N VAL A 115 -19.05 21.18 -5.77
CA VAL A 115 -18.57 22.03 -4.65
C VAL A 115 -18.88 21.42 -3.28
N ASN A 116 -19.99 20.67 -3.18
CA ASN A 116 -20.46 20.06 -1.94
C ASN A 116 -19.96 18.61 -1.73
N ASP A 117 -19.29 18.03 -2.71
CA ASP A 117 -18.74 16.70 -2.62
C ASP A 117 -17.52 16.70 -1.69
N LYS A 118 -17.59 15.90 -0.61
CA LYS A 118 -16.50 15.73 0.34
C LYS A 118 -15.51 14.65 -0.09
N ILE A 119 -15.99 13.64 -0.81
CA ILE A 119 -15.25 12.43 -1.15
C ILE A 119 -15.41 12.15 -2.63
N TYR A 120 -14.30 11.87 -3.29
CA TYR A 120 -14.31 11.43 -4.68
C TYR A 120 -14.96 10.05 -4.79
N LYS A 121 -15.97 9.91 -5.64
CA LYS A 121 -16.77 8.67 -5.74
C LYS A 121 -15.93 7.44 -6.08
N LEU A 122 -14.92 7.61 -6.95
CA LEU A 122 -14.05 6.52 -7.36
C LEU A 122 -13.14 6.02 -6.24
N ASP A 123 -12.75 6.87 -5.28
CA ASP A 123 -11.99 6.47 -4.10
C ASP A 123 -12.75 5.41 -3.29
N ARG A 124 -14.06 5.64 -3.11
CA ARG A 124 -14.92 4.69 -2.38
C ARG A 124 -15.03 3.36 -3.10
N ILE A 125 -15.06 3.36 -4.43
CA ILE A 125 -15.08 2.13 -5.24
C ILE A 125 -13.81 1.32 -5.04
N ILE A 126 -12.65 1.97 -5.05
CA ILE A 126 -11.37 1.31 -4.76
C ILE A 126 -11.38 0.73 -3.33
N ALA A 127 -11.82 1.51 -2.33
CA ALA A 127 -11.87 1.05 -0.95
C ALA A 127 -12.83 -0.15 -0.76
N ILE A 128 -13.99 -0.15 -1.41
CA ILE A 128 -14.93 -1.28 -1.42
C ILE A 128 -14.30 -2.53 -2.05
N THR A 129 -13.53 -2.35 -3.13
CA THR A 129 -12.80 -3.45 -3.77
C THR A 129 -11.78 -4.06 -2.80
N CYS A 130 -11.00 -3.23 -2.10
CA CYS A 130 -10.07 -3.69 -1.06
C CYS A 130 -10.80 -4.41 0.08
N ALA A 131 -11.94 -3.86 0.53
CA ALA A 131 -12.74 -4.46 1.59
C ALA A 131 -13.28 -5.84 1.18
N THR A 132 -13.66 -6.02 -0.07
CA THR A 132 -14.12 -7.32 -0.60
C THR A 132 -12.99 -8.37 -0.54
N PHE A 133 -11.76 -8.00 -0.90
CA PHE A 133 -10.62 -8.89 -0.73
C PHE A 133 -10.32 -9.16 0.74
N PHE A 134 -10.43 -8.17 1.61
CA PHE A 134 -10.24 -8.37 3.05
C PHE A 134 -11.24 -9.38 3.62
N LEU A 135 -12.53 -9.26 3.28
CA LEU A 135 -13.56 -10.22 3.69
C LEU A 135 -13.28 -11.64 3.16
N THR A 136 -12.81 -11.73 1.91
CA THR A 136 -12.40 -13.02 1.30
C THR A 136 -11.22 -13.63 2.06
N ALA A 137 -10.22 -12.80 2.41
CA ALA A 137 -9.07 -13.24 3.21
C ALA A 137 -9.48 -13.75 4.60
N ILE A 138 -10.45 -13.09 5.27
CA ILE A 138 -11.00 -13.57 6.54
C ILE A 138 -11.60 -14.98 6.37
N GLY A 139 -12.37 -15.19 5.31
CA GLY A 139 -12.98 -16.50 5.02
C GLY A 139 -11.92 -17.59 4.79
N ILE A 140 -10.90 -17.31 3.96
CA ILE A 140 -9.82 -18.29 3.68
C ILE A 140 -9.01 -18.59 4.95
N ASN A 141 -8.67 -17.57 5.75
CA ASN A 141 -7.96 -17.76 7.01
C ASN A 141 -8.79 -18.54 8.03
N TYR A 142 -10.11 -18.32 8.09
CA TYR A 142 -11.00 -19.13 8.92
C TYR A 142 -10.92 -20.61 8.53
N LEU A 143 -10.99 -20.93 7.22
CA LEU A 143 -10.88 -22.31 6.72
C LEU A 143 -9.51 -22.90 7.03
N LEU A 144 -8.44 -22.15 6.84
CA LEU A 144 -7.07 -22.59 7.11
C LEU A 144 -6.87 -22.87 8.61
N ILE A 145 -7.17 -21.94 9.47
CA ILE A 145 -6.92 -22.02 10.90
C ILE A 145 -7.83 -23.08 11.56
N SER A 146 -9.09 -23.23 11.10
CA SER A 146 -9.97 -24.30 11.60
C SER A 146 -9.45 -25.69 11.26
N ARG A 147 -8.67 -25.82 10.16
CA ARG A 147 -8.05 -27.08 9.75
C ARG A 147 -6.75 -27.35 10.49
N ILE A 148 -5.97 -26.31 10.78
CA ILE A 148 -4.72 -26.43 11.57
C ILE A 148 -5.04 -26.78 13.03
N PHE A 149 -5.95 -26.04 13.64
CA PHE A 149 -6.33 -26.15 15.05
C PHE A 149 -7.78 -26.62 15.20
N ASP A 150 -8.70 -25.68 15.41
CA ASP A 150 -10.14 -25.91 15.55
C ASP A 150 -10.97 -24.67 15.16
N ALA A 151 -12.29 -24.83 15.12
CA ALA A 151 -13.22 -23.77 14.77
C ALA A 151 -13.26 -22.63 15.81
N LYS A 152 -12.92 -22.89 17.08
CA LYS A 152 -12.91 -21.87 18.14
C LYS A 152 -11.75 -20.89 17.93
N ILE A 153 -10.55 -21.41 17.68
CA ILE A 153 -9.36 -20.60 17.39
C ILE A 153 -9.57 -19.83 16.08
N ALA A 154 -10.11 -20.50 15.04
CA ALA A 154 -10.42 -19.86 13.76
C ALA A 154 -11.42 -18.70 13.89
N SER A 155 -12.49 -18.88 14.67
CA SER A 155 -13.46 -17.81 14.94
C SER A 155 -12.83 -16.64 15.70
N THR A 156 -11.96 -16.94 16.67
CA THR A 156 -11.26 -15.91 17.42
C THR A 156 -10.36 -15.09 16.51
N VAL A 157 -9.59 -15.73 15.61
CA VAL A 157 -8.73 -15.00 14.65
C VAL A 157 -9.56 -14.19 13.66
N ALA A 158 -10.68 -14.74 13.16
CA ALA A 158 -11.59 -13.98 12.29
C ALA A 158 -12.10 -12.71 12.98
N LEU A 159 -12.48 -12.80 14.27
CA LEU A 159 -12.89 -11.62 15.05
C LEU A 159 -11.72 -10.65 15.28
N ILE A 160 -10.50 -11.14 15.54
CA ILE A 160 -9.30 -10.31 15.63
C ILE A 160 -9.08 -9.52 14.34
N MET A 161 -9.19 -10.17 13.17
CA MET A 161 -9.08 -9.48 11.88
C MET A 161 -10.16 -8.42 11.71
N ILE A 162 -11.42 -8.75 12.02
CA ILE A 162 -12.57 -7.83 11.88
C ILE A 162 -12.43 -6.61 12.80
N PHE A 163 -11.94 -6.79 14.03
CA PHE A 163 -11.77 -5.70 14.99
C PHE A 163 -10.44 -4.95 14.84
N SER A 164 -9.55 -5.39 13.96
CA SER A 164 -8.27 -4.72 13.73
C SER A 164 -8.48 -3.41 12.96
N GLU A 165 -8.41 -2.28 13.67
CA GLU A 165 -8.43 -0.94 13.05
C GLU A 165 -7.32 -0.78 12.00
N TYR A 166 -6.13 -1.35 12.26
CA TYR A 166 -5.00 -1.30 11.33
C TYR A 166 -5.33 -1.94 9.97
N MET A 167 -5.99 -3.11 9.96
CA MET A 167 -6.40 -3.77 8.71
C MET A 167 -7.43 -2.92 7.95
N TRP A 168 -8.35 -2.27 8.64
CA TRP A 168 -9.32 -1.37 8.01
C TRP A 168 -8.67 -0.10 7.46
N LYS A 169 -7.69 0.49 8.14
CA LYS A 169 -6.92 1.63 7.62
C LYS A 169 -6.24 1.28 6.29
N ILE A 170 -5.62 0.10 6.19
CA ILE A 170 -5.02 -0.37 4.93
C ILE A 170 -6.09 -0.61 3.86
N THR A 171 -7.24 -1.16 4.24
CA THR A 171 -8.38 -1.36 3.34
C THR A 171 -8.85 -0.04 2.73
N GLN A 172 -8.95 1.02 3.54
CA GLN A 172 -9.35 2.37 3.10
C GLN A 172 -8.26 3.11 2.32
N ALA A 173 -7.01 2.70 2.46
CA ALA A 173 -5.88 3.35 1.81
C ALA A 173 -5.75 3.03 0.30
N GLY A 174 -6.49 2.04 -0.22
CA GLY A 174 -6.38 1.61 -1.62
C GLY A 174 -5.09 0.85 -1.94
N LEU A 175 -4.44 0.30 -0.93
CA LEU A 175 -3.17 -0.41 -1.07
C LEU A 175 -3.38 -1.86 -1.54
N PRO A 176 -2.39 -2.48 -2.21
CA PRO A 176 -2.49 -3.85 -2.73
C PRO A 176 -2.55 -4.92 -1.64
N GLN A 177 -2.28 -4.59 -0.38
CA GLN A 177 -2.15 -5.56 0.71
C GLN A 177 -3.39 -6.43 0.93
N MET A 178 -4.59 -5.97 0.63
CA MET A 178 -5.79 -6.80 0.83
C MET A 178 -5.92 -7.89 -0.24
N LEU A 179 -5.58 -7.60 -1.49
CA LEU A 179 -5.41 -8.61 -2.54
C LEU A 179 -4.26 -9.56 -2.20
N MET A 180 -3.12 -9.00 -1.78
CA MET A 180 -1.95 -9.79 -1.35
C MET A 180 -2.30 -10.71 -0.18
N LEU A 181 -3.04 -10.25 0.83
CA LEU A 181 -3.49 -11.06 1.96
C LEU A 181 -4.38 -12.23 1.51
N THR A 182 -5.28 -11.97 0.57
CA THR A 182 -6.14 -13.00 -0.03
C THR A 182 -5.31 -14.09 -0.73
N LEU A 183 -4.39 -13.67 -1.59
CA LEU A 183 -3.53 -14.58 -2.36
C LEU A 183 -2.56 -15.35 -1.45
N PHE A 184 -1.96 -14.67 -0.47
CA PHE A 184 -1.08 -15.31 0.51
C PHE A 184 -1.84 -16.33 1.37
N SER A 185 -3.06 -15.99 1.79
CA SER A 185 -3.89 -16.92 2.57
C SER A 185 -4.25 -18.17 1.76
N ALA A 186 -4.53 -18.03 0.46
CA ALA A 186 -4.76 -19.16 -0.45
C ALA A 186 -3.48 -19.99 -0.65
N ALA A 187 -2.33 -19.35 -0.86
CA ALA A 187 -1.03 -20.00 -0.95
C ALA A 187 -0.71 -20.79 0.33
N ALA A 188 -0.90 -20.17 1.49
CA ALA A 188 -0.69 -20.78 2.80
C ALA A 188 -1.64 -21.96 3.06
N TYR A 189 -2.91 -21.85 2.63
CA TYR A 189 -3.86 -22.96 2.72
C TYR A 189 -3.39 -24.19 1.91
N LEU A 190 -2.92 -23.95 0.69
CA LEU A 190 -2.41 -25.02 -0.17
C LEU A 190 -1.06 -25.58 0.33
N ALA A 191 -0.18 -24.71 0.86
CA ALA A 191 1.05 -25.14 1.52
C ALA A 191 0.75 -26.05 2.75
N TRP A 192 -0.26 -25.69 3.56
CA TRP A 192 -0.74 -26.54 4.64
C TRP A 192 -1.23 -27.89 4.13
N ARG A 193 -2.03 -27.90 3.03
CA ARG A 193 -2.51 -29.13 2.39
C ARG A 193 -1.35 -30.01 1.89
N ALA A 194 -0.26 -29.38 1.40
CA ALA A 194 0.95 -30.11 1.00
C ALA A 194 1.65 -30.75 2.22
N VAL A 195 1.74 -30.01 3.35
CA VAL A 195 2.30 -30.56 4.60
C VAL A 195 1.44 -31.71 5.11
N GLU A 196 0.11 -31.59 5.14
CA GLU A 196 -0.78 -32.71 5.52
C GLU A 196 -0.63 -33.92 4.62
N ALA A 197 -0.49 -33.72 3.31
CA ALA A 197 -0.30 -34.81 2.36
C ALA A 197 1.03 -35.54 2.61
N GLN A 198 2.12 -34.80 2.83
CA GLN A 198 3.44 -35.34 3.13
C GLN A 198 3.44 -36.16 4.45
N GLU A 199 2.83 -35.62 5.52
CA GLU A 199 2.72 -36.30 6.80
C GLU A 199 1.82 -37.55 6.75
N ALA A 200 0.85 -37.57 5.86
CA ALA A 200 -0.02 -38.70 5.61
C ALA A 200 0.54 -39.68 4.54
N GLU A 201 1.83 -39.55 4.21
CA GLU A 201 2.52 -40.35 3.18
C GLU A 201 1.87 -40.30 1.78
N ARG A 202 1.08 -39.23 1.52
CA ARG A 202 0.47 -38.95 0.22
C ARG A 202 1.35 -37.99 -0.58
N LYS A 203 1.13 -37.94 -1.91
CA LYS A 203 1.90 -37.07 -2.81
C LYS A 203 1.56 -35.58 -2.55
N PRO A 204 2.50 -34.74 -2.09
CA PRO A 204 2.29 -33.33 -1.84
C PRO A 204 2.39 -32.46 -3.12
N LEU A 205 2.73 -33.04 -4.28
CA LEU A 205 3.10 -32.35 -5.50
C LEU A 205 2.04 -31.33 -5.95
N VAL A 206 0.79 -31.77 -6.10
CA VAL A 206 -0.28 -30.89 -6.61
C VAL A 206 -0.54 -29.70 -5.67
N PRO A 207 -0.79 -29.89 -4.37
CA PRO A 207 -1.02 -28.74 -3.49
C PRO A 207 0.22 -27.85 -3.32
N ALA A 208 1.45 -28.40 -3.40
CA ALA A 208 2.68 -27.60 -3.36
C ALA A 208 2.83 -26.71 -4.61
N LEU A 209 2.58 -27.24 -5.81
CA LEU A 209 2.65 -26.47 -7.05
C LEU A 209 1.50 -25.44 -7.15
N LEU A 210 0.29 -25.79 -6.72
CA LEU A 210 -0.80 -24.82 -6.64
C LEU A 210 -0.50 -23.68 -5.65
N SER A 211 0.16 -24.00 -4.52
CA SER A 211 0.68 -22.95 -3.63
C SER A 211 1.67 -22.04 -4.37
N GLY A 212 2.60 -22.62 -5.15
CA GLY A 212 3.52 -21.88 -6.01
C GLY A 212 2.82 -20.98 -7.03
N PHE A 213 1.71 -21.44 -7.62
CA PHE A 213 0.89 -20.63 -8.52
C PHE A 213 0.34 -19.38 -7.83
N PHE A 214 -0.21 -19.52 -6.61
CA PHE A 214 -0.69 -18.36 -5.84
C PHE A 214 0.45 -17.44 -5.40
N PHE A 215 1.66 -17.96 -5.12
CA PHE A 215 2.84 -17.13 -4.92
C PHE A 215 3.24 -16.37 -6.19
N GLY A 216 3.06 -16.96 -7.38
CA GLY A 216 3.24 -16.26 -8.66
C GLY A 216 2.27 -15.09 -8.83
N LEU A 217 0.98 -15.30 -8.57
CA LEU A 217 -0.02 -14.22 -8.53
C LEU A 217 0.32 -13.15 -7.49
N LEU A 218 0.82 -13.57 -6.33
CA LEU A 218 1.25 -12.66 -5.27
C LEU A 218 2.43 -11.79 -5.75
N ALA A 219 3.41 -12.35 -6.46
CA ALA A 219 4.52 -11.61 -7.07
C ALA A 219 4.05 -10.58 -8.11
N LEU A 220 3.01 -10.92 -8.88
CA LEU A 220 2.34 -9.97 -9.79
C LEU A 220 1.53 -8.89 -9.07
N SER A 221 1.16 -9.09 -7.80
CA SER A 221 0.50 -8.04 -6.99
C SER A 221 1.50 -7.07 -6.39
N HIS A 222 2.66 -7.55 -5.95
CA HIS A 222 3.76 -6.73 -5.43
C HIS A 222 5.08 -7.52 -5.50
N TRP A 223 6.06 -7.00 -6.23
CA TRP A 223 7.33 -7.69 -6.49
C TRP A 223 8.12 -8.05 -5.21
N MET A 224 7.99 -7.30 -4.12
CA MET A 224 8.63 -7.61 -2.83
C MET A 224 8.19 -8.97 -2.25
N THR A 225 7.04 -9.49 -2.65
CA THR A 225 6.57 -10.80 -2.18
C THR A 225 7.38 -11.98 -2.72
N LEU A 226 8.26 -11.74 -3.70
CA LEU A 226 9.27 -12.70 -4.12
C LEU A 226 10.17 -13.15 -2.95
N TRP A 227 10.42 -12.28 -1.99
CA TRP A 227 11.14 -12.66 -0.78
C TRP A 227 10.37 -13.70 0.05
N ILE A 228 9.06 -13.58 0.13
CA ILE A 228 8.21 -14.60 0.78
C ILE A 228 8.31 -15.94 0.05
N PHE A 229 8.26 -15.89 -1.29
CA PHE A 229 8.40 -17.09 -2.11
C PHE A 229 9.75 -17.78 -1.93
N ILE A 230 10.85 -17.02 -1.81
CA ILE A 230 12.19 -17.60 -1.52
C ILE A 230 12.12 -18.42 -0.24
N GLY A 231 11.51 -17.91 0.82
CA GLY A 231 11.31 -18.64 2.08
C GLY A 231 10.50 -19.93 1.89
N TYR A 232 9.38 -19.86 1.16
CA TYR A 232 8.58 -21.03 0.83
C TYR A 232 9.34 -22.05 -0.03
N PHE A 233 10.07 -21.59 -1.04
CA PHE A 233 10.87 -22.43 -1.92
C PHE A 233 11.93 -23.22 -1.15
N ILE A 234 12.66 -22.53 -0.26
CA ILE A 234 13.67 -23.17 0.60
C ILE A 234 13.00 -24.24 1.46
N PHE A 235 11.90 -23.90 2.15
CA PHE A 235 11.17 -24.88 2.95
C PHE A 235 10.71 -26.07 2.11
N ALA A 236 10.14 -25.83 0.92
CA ALA A 236 9.64 -26.88 0.04
C ALA A 236 10.74 -27.82 -0.45
N CYS A 237 11.92 -27.28 -0.81
CA CYS A 237 13.08 -28.09 -1.23
C CYS A 237 13.60 -29.01 -0.13
N PHE A 238 13.56 -28.59 1.13
CA PHE A 238 14.04 -29.44 2.23
C PHE A 238 12.99 -30.42 2.73
N TYR A 239 11.73 -30.04 2.73
CA TYR A 239 10.68 -30.80 3.39
C TYR A 239 9.89 -31.72 2.46
N PHE A 240 9.45 -31.28 1.27
CA PHE A 240 8.60 -32.07 0.40
C PHE A 240 9.36 -33.10 -0.44
N ARG A 241 8.68 -34.21 -0.78
CA ARG A 241 9.22 -35.28 -1.64
C ARG A 241 8.26 -35.54 -2.81
N PRO A 242 8.73 -35.82 -4.02
CA PRO A 242 10.15 -35.82 -4.46
C PRO A 242 10.72 -34.39 -4.59
N ARG A 243 11.85 -34.12 -3.95
CA ARG A 243 12.46 -32.78 -3.83
C ARG A 243 12.72 -32.12 -5.17
N GLY A 244 13.41 -32.79 -6.08
CA GLY A 244 13.80 -32.22 -7.39
C GLY A 244 12.60 -31.80 -8.24
N VAL A 245 11.57 -32.62 -8.33
CA VAL A 245 10.37 -32.35 -9.13
C VAL A 245 9.61 -31.14 -8.59
N ILE A 246 9.47 -31.04 -7.27
CA ILE A 246 8.78 -29.91 -6.64
C ILE A 246 9.60 -28.63 -6.79
N ALA A 247 10.93 -28.71 -6.58
CA ALA A 247 11.80 -27.54 -6.75
C ALA A 247 11.77 -27.00 -8.19
N VAL A 248 11.94 -27.89 -9.18
CA VAL A 248 11.88 -27.50 -10.61
C VAL A 248 10.49 -26.95 -10.97
N GLY A 249 9.42 -27.60 -10.51
CA GLY A 249 8.06 -27.13 -10.77
C GLY A 249 7.76 -25.77 -10.16
N LEU A 250 8.17 -25.50 -8.92
CA LEU A 250 8.02 -24.21 -8.27
C LEU A 250 8.84 -23.12 -8.97
N ALA A 251 10.10 -23.42 -9.33
CA ALA A 251 10.95 -22.50 -10.06
C ALA A 251 10.36 -22.16 -11.44
N ALA A 252 9.90 -23.17 -12.19
CA ALA A 252 9.28 -22.99 -13.50
C ALA A 252 8.01 -22.12 -13.42
N ILE A 253 7.13 -22.38 -12.45
CA ILE A 253 5.95 -21.55 -12.21
C ILE A 253 6.36 -20.11 -11.94
N MET A 254 7.29 -19.87 -11.02
CA MET A 254 7.70 -18.52 -10.66
C MET A 254 8.34 -17.79 -11.85
N LEU A 255 9.20 -18.45 -12.62
CA LEU A 255 9.80 -17.89 -13.83
C LEU A 255 8.73 -17.48 -14.85
N LEU A 256 7.69 -18.29 -15.04
CA LEU A 256 6.58 -17.96 -15.93
C LEU A 256 5.87 -16.66 -15.51
N PHE A 257 5.63 -16.46 -14.21
CA PHE A 257 4.97 -15.25 -13.71
C PHE A 257 5.85 -14.01 -13.76
N ILE A 258 7.17 -14.15 -13.53
CA ILE A 258 8.12 -13.03 -13.57
C ILE A 258 8.44 -12.63 -15.02
N ALA A 259 8.44 -13.58 -15.95
CA ALA A 259 8.84 -13.33 -17.34
C ALA A 259 8.03 -12.20 -18.01
N GLY A 260 6.71 -12.15 -17.79
CA GLY A 260 5.86 -11.10 -18.36
C GLY A 260 6.29 -9.68 -17.98
N PRO A 261 6.35 -9.32 -16.68
CA PRO A 261 6.83 -8.02 -16.24
C PRO A 261 8.27 -7.70 -16.67
N VAL A 262 9.17 -8.68 -16.63
CA VAL A 262 10.58 -8.49 -17.06
C VAL A 262 10.66 -8.17 -18.56
N ILE A 263 9.95 -8.91 -19.41
CA ILE A 263 9.89 -8.66 -20.85
C ILE A 263 9.25 -7.30 -21.11
N PHE A 264 8.16 -6.96 -20.44
CA PHE A 264 7.52 -5.65 -20.56
C PHE A 264 8.50 -4.52 -20.21
N ASN A 265 9.14 -4.58 -19.07
CA ASN A 265 10.11 -3.56 -18.65
C ASN A 265 11.22 -3.42 -19.71
N TRP A 266 11.81 -4.54 -20.14
CA TRP A 266 12.90 -4.51 -21.12
C TRP A 266 12.49 -3.93 -22.47
N THR A 267 11.32 -4.30 -22.96
CA THR A 267 10.82 -3.75 -24.22
C THR A 267 10.52 -2.26 -24.13
N GLN A 268 9.96 -1.81 -23.02
CA GLN A 268 9.54 -0.41 -22.84
C GLN A 268 10.71 0.52 -22.44
N THR A 269 11.59 0.08 -21.54
CA THR A 269 12.63 0.95 -20.97
C THR A 269 14.06 0.57 -21.35
N GLY A 270 14.28 -0.58 -21.99
CA GLY A 270 15.62 -1.12 -22.24
C GLY A 270 16.23 -1.85 -21.05
N GLU A 271 15.59 -1.83 -19.87
CA GLU A 271 16.04 -2.50 -18.68
C GLU A 271 15.06 -3.59 -18.21
N ALA A 272 15.59 -4.74 -17.80
CA ALA A 272 14.77 -5.82 -17.21
C ALA A 272 14.19 -5.46 -15.84
N LYS A 273 14.85 -4.53 -15.12
CA LYS A 273 14.43 -4.06 -13.80
C LYS A 273 13.38 -2.96 -13.94
N GLY A 274 12.32 -3.06 -13.14
CA GLY A 274 11.37 -1.96 -13.02
C GLY A 274 11.93 -0.77 -12.25
N THR A 275 11.35 0.40 -12.45
CA THR A 275 11.75 1.66 -11.80
C THR A 275 11.83 1.55 -10.28
N ALA A 276 11.00 0.73 -9.65
CA ALA A 276 10.99 0.50 -8.19
C ALA A 276 12.33 -0.04 -7.65
N PHE A 277 13.12 -0.76 -8.46
CA PHE A 277 14.42 -1.27 -8.02
C PHE A 277 15.45 -0.17 -7.76
N HIS A 278 15.28 1.03 -8.33
CA HIS A 278 16.15 2.18 -8.05
C HIS A 278 16.04 2.68 -6.59
N ALA A 279 15.03 2.23 -5.84
CA ALA A 279 14.92 2.52 -4.41
C ALA A 279 16.15 2.06 -3.60
N ILE A 280 16.90 1.05 -4.06
CA ILE A 280 18.16 0.63 -3.40
C ILE A 280 19.25 1.70 -3.44
N HIS A 281 19.20 2.63 -4.39
CA HIS A 281 20.14 3.74 -4.53
C HIS A 281 19.80 4.95 -3.65
N GLY A 282 18.64 4.96 -2.99
CA GLY A 282 18.20 6.07 -2.14
C GLY A 282 19.13 6.32 -0.95
N ALA A 283 19.55 7.56 -0.78
CA ALA A 283 20.35 7.99 0.36
C ALA A 283 19.47 8.19 1.61
N GLY A 284 20.01 7.87 2.80
CA GLY A 284 19.40 8.24 4.08
C GLY A 284 18.03 7.64 4.38
N GLY A 285 17.70 6.45 3.85
CA GLY A 285 16.43 5.77 4.14
C GLY A 285 15.24 6.19 3.28
N ALA A 286 15.35 7.25 2.49
CA ALA A 286 14.25 7.73 1.66
C ALA A 286 14.31 7.16 0.24
N ALA A 287 13.55 6.09 -0.01
CA ALA A 287 13.34 5.57 -1.38
C ALA A 287 12.85 6.67 -2.34
N ASP A 288 12.08 7.63 -1.84
CA ASP A 288 11.55 8.76 -2.58
C ASP A 288 12.65 9.66 -3.17
N SER A 289 13.81 9.79 -2.51
CA SER A 289 14.92 10.62 -3.01
C SER A 289 15.48 10.08 -4.32
N ALA A 290 15.60 8.76 -4.46
CA ALA A 290 16.05 8.12 -5.70
C ALA A 290 15.03 8.30 -6.83
N MET A 291 13.73 8.29 -6.53
CA MET A 291 12.68 8.45 -7.53
C MET A 291 12.59 9.87 -8.10
N ARG A 292 13.10 10.88 -7.37
CA ARG A 292 13.06 12.32 -7.73
C ARG A 292 14.33 12.85 -8.39
N GLN A 293 15.29 11.99 -8.68
CA GLN A 293 16.57 12.34 -9.33
C GLN A 293 16.56 11.95 -10.80
N VAL A 294 17.18 12.75 -11.63
CA VAL A 294 17.39 12.47 -13.05
C VAL A 294 18.74 11.78 -13.28
N ASP A 295 19.73 12.06 -12.46
CA ASP A 295 21.01 11.37 -12.51
C ASP A 295 20.98 10.12 -11.63
N SER A 296 21.48 8.99 -12.12
CA SER A 296 21.62 7.77 -11.31
C SER A 296 22.54 8.04 -10.13
N PRO A 297 22.05 7.98 -8.89
CA PRO A 297 22.93 8.13 -7.75
C PRO A 297 23.90 6.95 -7.71
N ASP A 298 25.17 7.20 -7.38
CA ASP A 298 26.15 6.15 -7.17
C ASP A 298 25.67 5.17 -6.09
N PHE A 299 25.86 3.88 -6.36
CA PHE A 299 25.51 2.84 -5.41
C PHE A 299 26.39 2.95 -4.15
N ASN A 300 25.80 3.35 -3.05
CA ASN A 300 26.49 3.51 -1.77
C ASN A 300 26.20 2.34 -0.82
N VAL A 301 27.13 1.40 -0.71
CA VAL A 301 27.04 0.23 0.17
C VAL A 301 26.85 0.63 1.64
N LYS A 302 27.56 1.67 2.13
CA LYS A 302 27.41 2.15 3.52
C LYS A 302 26.00 2.71 3.76
N GLY A 303 25.47 3.47 2.81
CA GLY A 303 24.10 3.97 2.87
C GLY A 303 23.06 2.85 2.87
N LEU A 304 23.26 1.82 2.04
CA LEU A 304 22.38 0.64 2.01
C LEU A 304 22.41 -0.11 3.35
N LEU A 305 23.58 -0.35 3.92
CA LEU A 305 23.70 -1.03 5.22
C LEU A 305 23.06 -0.22 6.36
N ALA A 306 23.29 1.09 6.39
CA ALA A 306 22.69 1.97 7.39
C ALA A 306 21.15 1.96 7.29
N ARG A 307 20.61 2.06 6.07
CA ARG A 307 19.17 1.99 5.83
C ARG A 307 18.59 0.62 6.22
N THR A 308 19.26 -0.47 5.85
CA THR A 308 18.84 -1.82 6.22
C THR A 308 18.79 -2.00 7.73
N ALA A 309 19.80 -1.49 8.45
CA ALA A 309 19.81 -1.52 9.91
C ALA A 309 18.66 -0.70 10.51
N GLN A 310 18.43 0.53 10.03
CA GLN A 310 17.33 1.37 10.48
C GLN A 310 15.96 0.74 10.21
N SER A 311 15.74 0.23 9.00
CA SER A 311 14.49 -0.46 8.63
C SER A 311 14.28 -1.73 9.46
N THR A 312 15.34 -2.47 9.79
CA THR A 312 15.25 -3.64 10.66
C THR A 312 14.88 -3.26 12.10
N LEU A 313 15.45 -2.18 12.64
CA LEU A 313 15.08 -1.65 13.95
C LEU A 313 13.61 -1.19 13.98
N LEU A 314 13.15 -0.50 12.94
CA LEU A 314 11.73 -0.12 12.80
C LEU A 314 10.81 -1.34 12.76
N GLN A 315 11.19 -2.41 12.05
CA GLN A 315 10.43 -3.65 12.03
C GLN A 315 10.33 -4.28 13.42
N ILE A 316 11.45 -4.36 14.15
CA ILE A 316 11.49 -4.97 15.50
C ILE A 316 10.65 -4.14 16.47
N SER A 317 10.78 -2.81 16.46
CA SER A 317 10.05 -1.93 17.39
C SER A 317 8.54 -1.96 17.15
N ASN A 318 8.09 -2.14 15.91
CA ASN A 318 6.69 -2.10 15.53
C ASN A 318 6.07 -3.48 15.23
N VAL A 319 6.82 -4.57 15.41
CA VAL A 319 6.35 -5.93 15.09
C VAL A 319 5.02 -6.28 15.77
N HIS A 320 4.80 -5.78 16.97
CA HIS A 320 3.56 -6.01 17.73
C HIS A 320 2.34 -5.34 17.07
N ASN A 321 2.53 -4.19 16.42
CA ASN A 321 1.45 -3.50 15.71
C ASN A 321 1.04 -4.26 14.43
N TYR A 322 2.01 -4.86 13.76
CA TYR A 322 1.80 -5.52 12.46
C TYR A 322 1.29 -6.96 12.57
N LEU A 323 1.67 -7.69 13.63
CA LEU A 323 1.43 -9.12 13.77
C LEU A 323 0.29 -9.46 14.76
N GLY A 324 -0.71 -8.63 14.89
CA GLY A 324 -1.90 -8.93 15.67
C GLY A 324 -1.88 -8.45 17.12
N GLY A 325 -1.06 -7.44 17.39
CA GLY A 325 -1.06 -6.74 18.67
C GLY A 325 -0.04 -7.22 19.70
N LEU A 326 -0.02 -6.55 20.82
CA LEU A 326 1.01 -6.64 21.86
C LEU A 326 1.17 -8.05 22.47
N ILE A 327 0.09 -8.83 22.48
CA ILE A 327 0.07 -10.16 23.12
C ILE A 327 0.34 -11.27 22.11
N LEU A 328 -0.29 -11.21 20.94
CA LEU A 328 -0.31 -12.33 19.99
C LEU A 328 1.00 -12.47 19.22
N ALA A 329 1.67 -11.37 18.88
CA ALA A 329 2.97 -11.42 18.23
C ALA A 329 4.04 -12.09 19.12
N PRO A 330 4.26 -11.69 20.39
CA PRO A 330 5.14 -12.41 21.28
C PRO A 330 4.73 -13.88 21.51
N ALA A 331 3.43 -14.15 21.62
CA ALA A 331 2.92 -15.51 21.82
C ALA A 331 3.26 -16.43 20.65
N PHE A 332 3.28 -15.95 19.40
CA PHE A 332 3.74 -16.72 18.27
C PHE A 332 5.22 -17.13 18.41
N PHE A 333 6.10 -16.20 18.78
CA PHE A 333 7.52 -16.51 18.96
C PHE A 333 7.77 -17.46 20.14
N LEU A 334 7.04 -17.31 21.24
CA LEU A 334 7.05 -18.27 22.35
C LEU A 334 6.53 -19.64 21.90
N CYS A 335 5.56 -19.68 21.00
CA CYS A 335 5.03 -20.91 20.44
C CYS A 335 6.09 -21.73 19.68
N LEU A 336 7.18 -21.14 19.19
CA LEU A 336 8.28 -21.85 18.54
C LEU A 336 8.95 -22.88 19.46
N ALA A 337 8.97 -22.62 20.75
CA ALA A 337 9.52 -23.54 21.75
C ALA A 337 8.51 -24.63 22.18
N HIS A 338 7.22 -24.52 21.83
CA HIS A 338 6.20 -25.46 22.30
C HIS A 338 6.21 -26.77 21.49
N PRO A 339 6.31 -27.96 22.13
CA PRO A 339 6.22 -29.24 21.44
C PRO A 339 4.76 -29.57 21.12
N PHE A 340 4.33 -29.33 19.87
CA PHE A 340 3.01 -29.76 19.43
C PHE A 340 2.98 -31.28 19.23
N LYS A 341 1.92 -31.95 19.68
CA LYS A 341 1.70 -33.38 19.48
C LYS A 341 1.57 -33.74 18.01
N ARG A 342 0.98 -32.84 17.21
CA ARG A 342 0.76 -33.05 15.77
C ARG A 342 1.94 -32.46 15.01
N SER A 343 2.73 -33.31 14.34
CA SER A 343 3.95 -32.94 13.61
C SER A 343 3.69 -31.88 12.54
N SER A 344 2.59 -32.01 11.79
CA SER A 344 2.21 -31.03 10.75
C SER A 344 2.08 -29.62 11.30
N ILE A 345 1.54 -29.41 12.51
CA ILE A 345 1.44 -28.08 13.15
C ILE A 345 2.83 -27.55 13.48
N ALA A 346 3.69 -28.41 14.05
CA ALA A 346 5.06 -28.04 14.38
C ALA A 346 5.90 -27.68 13.16
N ILE A 347 5.73 -28.41 12.05
CA ILE A 347 6.45 -28.18 10.80
C ILE A 347 5.95 -26.92 10.10
N PHE A 348 4.63 -26.72 10.02
CA PHE A 348 4.06 -25.59 9.31
C PHE A 348 4.41 -24.23 9.97
N ARG A 349 4.56 -24.16 11.28
CA ARG A 349 5.04 -22.92 11.93
C ARG A 349 6.46 -22.54 11.48
N TRP A 350 7.34 -23.51 11.21
CA TRP A 350 8.68 -23.24 10.67
C TRP A 350 8.61 -22.72 9.24
N ASN A 351 7.68 -23.24 8.43
CA ASN A 351 7.42 -22.66 7.11
C ASN A 351 7.02 -21.19 7.20
N ILE A 352 6.09 -20.85 8.11
CA ILE A 352 5.67 -19.47 8.35
C ILE A 352 6.86 -18.61 8.79
N LEU A 353 7.67 -19.09 9.73
CA LEU A 353 8.83 -18.35 10.23
C LEU A 353 9.88 -18.11 9.15
N ILE A 354 10.21 -19.12 8.35
CA ILE A 354 11.18 -18.99 7.26
C ILE A 354 10.69 -17.94 6.24
N MET A 355 9.45 -18.05 5.80
CA MET A 355 8.85 -17.05 4.90
C MET A 355 8.89 -15.64 5.49
N TRP A 356 8.57 -15.49 6.78
CA TRP A 356 8.59 -14.21 7.48
C TRP A 356 9.99 -13.61 7.62
N ILE A 357 11.01 -14.44 7.89
CA ILE A 357 12.42 -14.00 7.95
C ILE A 357 12.85 -13.43 6.60
N PHE A 358 12.60 -14.14 5.50
CA PHE A 358 12.95 -13.65 4.16
C PHE A 358 12.18 -12.39 3.79
N ALA A 359 10.89 -12.30 4.11
CA ALA A 359 10.12 -11.07 3.94
C ALA A 359 10.75 -9.90 4.71
N SER A 360 11.16 -10.13 5.96
CA SER A 360 11.81 -9.12 6.81
C SER A 360 13.15 -8.65 6.25
N ILE A 361 13.94 -9.56 5.67
CA ILE A 361 15.18 -9.23 4.97
C ILE A 361 14.88 -8.32 3.76
N GLY A 362 13.90 -8.70 2.92
CA GLY A 362 13.50 -7.89 1.77
C GLY A 362 13.07 -6.48 2.16
N MET A 363 12.21 -6.37 3.17
CA MET A 363 11.78 -5.08 3.72
C MET A 363 12.95 -4.28 4.30
N GLY A 364 13.93 -4.93 4.91
CA GLY A 364 15.15 -4.28 5.40
C GLY A 364 15.97 -3.65 4.27
N ILE A 365 16.18 -4.39 3.17
CA ILE A 365 17.00 -3.96 2.02
C ILE A 365 16.35 -2.79 1.27
N TYR A 366 15.05 -2.88 0.97
CA TYR A 366 14.35 -1.85 0.19
C TYR A 366 13.82 -0.69 1.03
N GLY A 367 13.85 -0.84 2.33
CA GLY A 367 13.47 0.16 3.31
C GLY A 367 11.97 0.17 3.62
N LEU A 368 11.67 0.46 4.87
CA LEU A 368 10.36 0.83 5.37
C LEU A 368 10.44 2.25 5.90
N THR A 369 9.39 3.03 5.66
CA THR A 369 9.23 4.33 6.28
C THR A 369 8.53 4.17 7.64
N GLU A 370 8.48 5.23 8.43
CA GLU A 370 7.73 5.25 9.69
C GLU A 370 6.20 5.16 9.48
N SER A 371 5.75 5.36 8.26
CA SER A 371 4.34 5.26 7.92
C SER A 371 3.84 3.81 8.05
N GLN A 372 2.75 3.63 8.74
CA GLN A 372 2.05 2.34 8.83
C GLN A 372 1.39 1.94 7.51
N LEU A 373 1.07 2.91 6.65
CA LEU A 373 0.42 2.72 5.34
C LEU A 373 1.47 2.64 4.22
N GLU A 374 2.41 1.71 4.36
CA GLU A 374 3.53 1.50 3.44
C GLU A 374 3.25 0.29 2.54
N PRO A 375 3.37 0.39 1.21
CA PRO A 375 3.15 -0.73 0.30
C PRO A 375 4.15 -1.88 0.52
N ASN A 376 5.37 -1.57 0.98
CA ASN A 376 6.39 -2.56 1.28
C ASN A 376 6.15 -3.33 2.59
N GLN A 377 5.11 -2.98 3.36
CA GLN A 377 4.78 -3.63 4.62
C GLN A 377 4.16 -5.02 4.37
N LEU A 378 4.95 -6.07 4.53
CA LEU A 378 4.55 -7.46 4.32
C LEU A 378 4.17 -8.21 5.60
N HIS A 379 4.48 -7.67 6.80
CA HIS A 379 4.17 -8.36 8.07
C HIS A 379 2.68 -8.67 8.21
N LEU A 380 1.82 -7.78 7.71
CA LEU A 380 0.36 -7.94 7.75
C LEU A 380 -0.11 -9.28 7.17
N LEU A 381 0.57 -9.78 6.14
CA LEU A 381 0.20 -11.03 5.48
C LEU A 381 0.31 -12.23 6.43
N PHE A 382 1.26 -12.18 7.36
CA PHE A 382 1.52 -13.23 8.34
C PHE A 382 0.64 -13.12 9.59
N ALA A 383 0.06 -11.94 9.84
CA ALA A 383 -0.69 -11.65 11.06
C ALA A 383 -1.78 -12.69 11.38
N PRO A 384 -2.66 -13.12 10.45
CA PRO A 384 -3.71 -14.09 10.79
C PRO A 384 -3.15 -15.44 11.25
N LEU A 385 -2.10 -15.94 10.58
CA LEU A 385 -1.48 -17.22 10.92
C LEU A 385 -0.75 -17.15 12.27
N MET A 386 0.04 -16.09 12.47
CA MET A 386 0.76 -15.88 13.74
C MET A 386 -0.21 -15.68 14.90
N CYS A 387 -1.32 -14.96 14.69
CA CYS A 387 -2.41 -14.86 15.65
C CYS A 387 -3.00 -16.24 15.98
N GLY A 388 -3.22 -17.10 14.98
CA GLY A 388 -3.75 -18.44 15.18
C GLY A 388 -2.86 -19.27 16.11
N TYR A 389 -1.55 -19.27 15.87
CA TYR A 389 -0.58 -19.94 16.77
C TYR A 389 -0.52 -19.31 18.15
N GLY A 390 -0.55 -17.96 18.23
CA GLY A 390 -0.56 -17.23 19.50
C GLY A 390 -1.79 -17.55 20.34
N VAL A 391 -2.99 -17.50 19.75
CA VAL A 391 -4.24 -17.87 20.43
C VAL A 391 -4.22 -19.32 20.88
N ALA A 392 -3.70 -20.25 20.03
CA ALA A 392 -3.56 -21.66 20.38
C ALA A 392 -2.67 -21.84 21.61
N LEU A 393 -1.50 -21.21 21.64
CA LEU A 393 -0.58 -21.29 22.80
C LEU A 393 -1.24 -20.73 24.07
N ILE A 394 -1.83 -19.53 24.00
CA ILE A 394 -2.50 -18.93 25.14
C ILE A 394 -3.64 -19.84 25.63
N SER A 395 -4.41 -20.44 24.73
CA SER A 395 -5.48 -21.38 25.09
C SER A 395 -4.95 -22.64 25.78
N ILE A 396 -3.78 -23.17 25.37
CA ILE A 396 -3.11 -24.29 26.03
C ILE A 396 -2.65 -23.89 27.43
N ILE A 397 -2.03 -22.72 27.60
CA ILE A 397 -1.59 -22.23 28.90
C ILE A 397 -2.81 -22.01 29.81
N TRP A 398 -3.86 -21.36 29.28
CA TRP A 398 -5.09 -21.09 30.03
C TRP A 398 -5.77 -22.37 30.51
N SER A 399 -5.78 -23.44 29.70
CA SER A 399 -6.39 -24.71 30.07
C SER A 399 -5.73 -25.37 31.29
N ARG A 400 -4.50 -24.98 31.63
CA ARG A 400 -3.77 -25.44 32.82
C ARG A 400 -4.03 -24.59 34.07
N CYS A 401 -4.70 -23.44 33.91
CA CYS A 401 -5.03 -22.56 35.02
C CYS A 401 -6.26 -23.08 35.78
N PRO A 402 -6.28 -23.09 37.13
CA PRO A 402 -7.43 -23.53 37.92
C PRO A 402 -8.73 -22.79 37.56
N LEU A 403 -8.62 -21.50 37.21
CA LEU A 403 -9.78 -20.67 36.78
C LEU A 403 -10.48 -21.20 35.54
N SER A 404 -9.74 -21.84 34.62
CA SER A 404 -10.32 -22.41 33.39
C SER A 404 -11.19 -23.62 33.64
N GLN A 405 -10.98 -24.32 34.76
CA GLN A 405 -11.72 -25.52 35.14
C GLN A 405 -13.05 -25.18 35.84
N GLN A 406 -13.23 -23.94 36.25
CA GLN A 406 -14.50 -23.45 36.77
C GLN A 406 -15.47 -23.26 35.58
N SER A 407 -16.69 -23.77 35.71
CA SER A 407 -17.70 -23.83 34.67
C SER A 407 -18.08 -22.48 34.07
N GLY A 408 -18.45 -22.42 32.80
CA GLY A 408 -19.11 -21.30 32.13
C GLY A 408 -18.17 -20.26 31.49
N ALA A 409 -18.42 -18.98 31.76
CA ALA A 409 -17.74 -17.84 31.13
C ALA A 409 -16.23 -17.78 31.38
N LEU A 410 -15.77 -18.23 32.57
CA LEU A 410 -14.35 -18.23 32.95
C LEU A 410 -13.49 -19.13 32.07
N GLY A 411 -14.03 -20.23 31.55
CA GLY A 411 -13.32 -21.11 30.61
C GLY A 411 -12.83 -20.39 29.34
N ASN A 412 -13.51 -19.32 28.92
CA ASN A 412 -13.22 -18.55 27.71
C ASN A 412 -12.69 -17.13 27.99
N LEU A 413 -12.43 -16.77 29.24
CA LEU A 413 -12.05 -15.42 29.65
C LEU A 413 -10.82 -14.90 28.89
N HIS A 414 -9.82 -15.75 28.63
CA HIS A 414 -8.63 -15.39 27.85
C HIS A 414 -8.98 -14.90 26.43
N ILE A 415 -9.96 -15.51 25.76
CA ILE A 415 -10.42 -15.08 24.43
C ILE A 415 -11.11 -13.72 24.54
N ALA A 416 -11.98 -13.53 25.54
CA ALA A 416 -12.63 -12.25 25.75
C ALA A 416 -11.64 -11.11 26.00
N ILE A 417 -10.59 -11.37 26.79
CA ILE A 417 -9.51 -10.39 27.05
C ILE A 417 -8.75 -10.07 25.74
N ILE A 418 -8.37 -11.07 24.97
CA ILE A 418 -7.69 -10.86 23.67
C ILE A 418 -8.55 -10.00 22.74
N LEU A 419 -9.83 -10.34 22.60
CA LEU A 419 -10.74 -9.59 21.74
C LEU A 419 -10.97 -8.16 22.22
N LEU A 420 -11.09 -7.95 23.52
CA LEU A 420 -11.24 -6.61 24.09
C LEU A 420 -10.01 -5.74 23.81
N ILE A 421 -8.80 -6.27 24.02
CA ILE A 421 -7.55 -5.56 23.74
C ILE A 421 -7.42 -5.26 22.23
N THR A 422 -7.79 -6.20 21.37
CA THR A 422 -7.73 -6.00 19.90
C THR A 422 -8.77 -4.99 19.43
N ALA A 423 -9.96 -4.98 20.04
CA ALA A 423 -11.04 -4.06 19.68
C ALA A 423 -10.87 -2.65 20.28
N ALA A 424 -10.00 -2.47 21.27
CA ALA A 424 -9.84 -1.18 21.95
C ALA A 424 -9.52 0.00 21.01
N PRO A 425 -8.59 -0.12 20.01
CA PRO A 425 -8.35 0.95 19.05
C PRO A 425 -9.59 1.29 18.21
N LEU A 426 -10.35 0.28 17.77
CA LEU A 426 -11.60 0.49 17.03
C LEU A 426 -12.65 1.21 17.87
N LEU A 427 -12.80 0.85 19.15
CA LEU A 427 -13.74 1.52 20.06
C LEU A 427 -13.36 2.99 20.28
N LEU A 428 -12.05 3.28 20.42
CA LEU A 428 -11.55 4.65 20.51
C LEU A 428 -11.82 5.43 19.22
N HIS A 429 -11.61 4.80 18.07
CA HIS A 429 -11.92 5.42 16.75
C HIS A 429 -13.41 5.75 16.62
N ILE A 430 -14.31 4.83 16.97
CA ILE A 430 -15.76 5.06 16.96
C ILE A 430 -16.13 6.25 17.88
N LYS A 431 -15.52 6.32 19.07
CA LYS A 431 -15.72 7.44 19.99
C LYS A 431 -15.28 8.76 19.34
N GLN A 432 -14.09 8.81 18.73
CA GLN A 432 -13.59 10.00 18.03
C GLN A 432 -14.51 10.41 16.87
N LEU A 433 -15.01 9.47 16.08
CA LEU A 433 -15.98 9.76 15.02
C LEU A 433 -17.27 10.38 15.56
N SER A 434 -17.74 9.94 16.73
CA SER A 434 -18.93 10.50 17.38
C SER A 434 -18.72 11.91 17.92
N GLU A 435 -17.53 12.20 18.42
CA GLU A 435 -17.17 13.50 18.99
C GLU A 435 -16.74 14.52 17.91
N ASN A 436 -16.01 14.07 16.87
CA ASN A 436 -15.40 14.91 15.83
C ASN A 436 -16.20 14.96 14.52
N ARG A 437 -17.50 14.76 14.54
CA ARG A 437 -18.36 14.89 13.33
C ARG A 437 -18.19 16.22 12.56
N ARG A 438 -17.40 17.16 13.09
CA ARG A 438 -17.09 18.47 12.49
C ARG A 438 -15.60 18.70 12.20
N ALA A 439 -14.72 17.77 12.52
CA ALA A 439 -13.33 17.88 12.11
C ALA A 439 -13.25 17.58 10.60
N LEU A 440 -13.39 18.65 9.86
CA LEU A 440 -13.20 18.77 8.42
C LEU A 440 -11.74 18.53 8.04
N THR A 441 -11.19 17.34 8.29
CA THR A 441 -9.89 17.14 7.64
C THR A 441 -9.39 15.73 7.95
N SER A 442 -9.25 14.92 6.95
CA SER A 442 -8.19 13.93 6.97
C SER A 442 -6.87 14.72 7.02
N ILE A 443 -6.20 14.68 8.15
CA ILE A 443 -4.93 15.38 8.37
C ILE A 443 -3.87 14.95 7.35
N ASP A 444 -4.03 13.80 6.72
CA ASP A 444 -3.16 13.24 5.68
C ASP A 444 -3.80 13.24 4.27
N GLY A 445 -4.98 13.80 4.11
CA GLY A 445 -5.75 13.75 2.86
C GLY A 445 -5.31 14.78 1.83
N VAL A 446 -5.23 14.32 0.61
CA VAL A 446 -5.23 15.18 -0.58
C VAL A 446 -6.58 15.88 -0.65
N HIS A 447 -6.60 17.20 -0.84
CA HIS A 447 -7.85 17.92 -1.14
C HIS A 447 -8.29 17.60 -2.57
N ALA A 448 -9.03 16.52 -2.72
CA ALA A 448 -9.51 16.04 -4.01
C ALA A 448 -10.25 17.16 -4.78
N TYR A 449 -11.07 17.96 -4.10
CA TYR A 449 -11.78 19.08 -4.73
C TYR A 449 -10.84 20.19 -5.26
N SER A 450 -9.75 20.50 -4.56
CA SER A 450 -8.79 21.52 -5.04
C SER A 450 -8.17 21.09 -6.37
N LEU A 451 -7.95 19.81 -6.57
CA LEU A 451 -7.41 19.27 -7.82
C LEU A 451 -8.51 19.05 -8.86
N ASN A 452 -9.57 18.33 -8.50
CA ASN A 452 -10.65 17.97 -9.42
C ASN A 452 -11.49 19.18 -9.86
N GLY A 453 -11.84 20.05 -8.91
CA GLY A 453 -12.73 21.19 -9.16
C GLY A 453 -12.03 22.50 -9.52
N LEU A 454 -10.80 22.73 -9.03
CA LEU A 454 -10.09 24.01 -9.22
C LEU A 454 -8.93 23.90 -10.22
N LEU A 455 -8.02 22.94 -10.06
CA LEU A 455 -6.88 22.79 -10.96
C LEU A 455 -7.36 22.49 -12.40
N ASN A 456 -8.38 21.66 -12.57
CA ASN A 456 -8.98 21.38 -13.87
C ASN A 456 -9.56 22.59 -14.60
N LYS A 457 -10.02 23.62 -13.86
CA LYS A 457 -10.54 24.84 -14.47
C LYS A 457 -9.45 25.76 -15.00
N VAL A 458 -8.22 25.60 -14.54
CA VAL A 458 -7.09 26.45 -14.92
C VAL A 458 -6.05 25.75 -15.79
N THR A 459 -6.28 24.47 -16.13
CA THR A 459 -5.38 23.64 -16.94
C THR A 459 -6.12 22.94 -18.08
N ASP A 460 -5.38 22.61 -19.15
CA ASP A 460 -5.87 21.80 -20.26
C ASP A 460 -5.61 20.30 -20.03
N PRO A 461 -6.39 19.40 -20.65
CA PRO A 461 -6.19 17.95 -20.51
C PRO A 461 -4.79 17.46 -20.89
N GLU A 462 -4.15 18.13 -21.85
CA GLU A 462 -2.83 17.79 -22.38
C GLU A 462 -1.67 18.45 -21.60
N ASP A 463 -1.98 19.30 -20.60
CA ASP A 463 -0.97 20.01 -19.84
C ASP A 463 -0.12 19.04 -18.99
N ILE A 464 1.19 19.21 -19.07
CA ILE A 464 2.17 18.55 -18.20
C ILE A 464 2.45 19.46 -17.00
N ILE A 465 2.23 18.94 -15.80
CA ILE A 465 2.34 19.72 -14.56
C ILE A 465 3.47 19.14 -13.70
N VAL A 466 4.37 19.96 -13.20
CA VAL A 466 5.30 19.53 -12.13
C VAL A 466 4.61 19.70 -10.80
N SER A 467 4.60 18.67 -9.94
CA SER A 467 3.90 18.75 -8.65
C SER A 467 4.65 18.04 -7.53
N ASP A 468 4.42 18.48 -6.29
CA ASP A 468 4.81 17.78 -5.07
C ASP A 468 3.88 16.59 -4.75
N GLN A 469 2.68 16.55 -5.36
CA GLN A 469 1.71 15.46 -5.29
C GLN A 469 1.29 14.95 -6.68
N PRO A 470 2.21 14.44 -7.50
CA PRO A 470 1.89 14.06 -8.88
C PRO A 470 0.85 12.93 -8.96
N TRP A 471 0.85 11.97 -8.02
CA TRP A 471 -0.16 10.91 -7.94
C TRP A 471 -1.58 11.47 -7.76
N ALA A 472 -1.70 12.56 -6.99
CA ALA A 472 -2.99 13.19 -6.74
C ALA A 472 -3.43 14.05 -7.92
N VAL A 473 -2.52 14.78 -8.55
CA VAL A 473 -2.79 15.52 -9.80
C VAL A 473 -3.25 14.55 -10.88
N ALA A 474 -2.54 13.43 -11.05
CA ALA A 474 -2.91 12.40 -12.00
C ALA A 474 -4.31 11.83 -11.73
N TRP A 475 -4.63 11.46 -10.50
CA TRP A 475 -5.90 10.83 -10.15
C TRP A 475 -7.09 11.78 -10.11
N TYR A 476 -6.95 12.91 -9.39
CA TYR A 476 -8.07 13.83 -9.16
C TYR A 476 -8.23 14.90 -10.25
N ALA A 477 -7.14 15.38 -10.84
CA ALA A 477 -7.20 16.37 -11.92
C ALA A 477 -7.14 15.76 -13.32
N ASP A 478 -6.81 14.49 -13.44
CA ASP A 478 -6.65 13.82 -14.74
C ASP A 478 -5.66 14.53 -15.64
N ARG A 479 -4.48 14.85 -15.09
CA ARG A 479 -3.38 15.53 -15.79
C ARG A 479 -2.09 14.73 -15.65
N HIS A 480 -1.24 14.79 -16.66
CA HIS A 480 0.11 14.25 -16.57
C HIS A 480 0.92 15.10 -15.60
N ALA A 481 1.51 14.45 -14.60
CA ALA A 481 2.22 15.14 -13.55
C ALA A 481 3.61 14.53 -13.32
N ILE A 482 4.64 15.37 -13.37
CA ILE A 482 6.02 15.00 -13.07
C ILE A 482 6.29 15.28 -11.60
N TRP A 483 6.90 14.34 -10.90
CA TRP A 483 7.30 14.57 -9.51
C TRP A 483 8.36 15.65 -9.43
N ILE A 484 8.11 16.66 -8.61
CA ILE A 484 9.05 17.76 -8.41
C ILE A 484 10.42 17.21 -7.99
N PRO A 485 11.51 17.51 -8.71
CA PRO A 485 12.85 17.05 -8.36
C PRO A 485 13.35 17.75 -7.09
N GLN A 486 14.46 17.28 -6.55
CA GLN A 486 15.07 17.86 -5.35
C GLN A 486 16.02 19.03 -5.66
N SER A 487 16.57 19.06 -6.88
CA SER A 487 17.50 20.10 -7.31
C SER A 487 16.99 20.92 -8.48
N TYR A 488 17.40 22.18 -8.56
CA TYR A 488 17.13 23.04 -9.70
C TYR A 488 17.77 22.52 -10.98
N GLY A 489 18.96 21.91 -10.87
CA GLY A 489 19.65 21.28 -12.01
C GLY A 489 18.84 20.14 -12.62
N ASP A 490 18.25 19.26 -11.80
CA ASP A 490 17.36 18.19 -12.28
C ASP A 490 16.09 18.77 -12.90
N PHE A 491 15.53 19.84 -12.33
CA PHE A 491 14.37 20.51 -12.91
C PHE A 491 14.66 20.99 -14.32
N THR A 492 15.80 21.62 -14.54
CA THR A 492 16.23 22.14 -15.86
C THR A 492 16.42 20.99 -16.88
N LYS A 493 16.97 19.86 -16.44
CA LYS A 493 17.10 18.66 -17.30
C LYS A 493 15.72 18.10 -17.69
N ILE A 494 14.81 17.98 -16.73
CA ILE A 494 13.43 17.54 -16.98
C ILE A 494 12.74 18.48 -17.97
N GLU A 495 12.89 19.79 -17.79
CA GLU A 495 12.30 20.79 -18.68
C GLU A 495 12.85 20.67 -20.12
N ALA A 496 14.17 20.46 -20.27
CA ALA A 496 14.78 20.25 -21.57
C ALA A 496 14.31 18.94 -22.25
N ILE A 497 14.04 17.89 -21.48
CA ILE A 497 13.43 16.65 -21.98
C ILE A 497 11.98 16.91 -22.41
N ALA A 498 11.22 17.61 -21.57
CA ALA A 498 9.81 17.90 -21.81
C ALA A 498 9.60 18.79 -23.05
N GLU A 499 10.47 19.77 -23.28
CA GLU A 499 10.37 20.68 -24.46
C GLU A 499 10.46 19.96 -25.80
N LYS A 500 11.05 18.75 -25.85
CA LYS A 500 11.13 17.94 -27.07
C LYS A 500 9.83 17.19 -27.40
N SER A 501 8.99 16.95 -26.40
CA SER A 501 7.74 16.17 -26.52
C SER A 501 6.51 17.04 -26.23
N SER A 502 6.36 17.43 -24.98
CA SER A 502 5.24 18.28 -24.49
C SER A 502 5.76 19.20 -23.40
N PRO A 503 5.81 20.53 -23.64
CA PRO A 503 6.40 21.47 -22.70
C PRO A 503 5.61 21.50 -21.37
N ILE A 504 6.33 21.73 -20.26
CA ILE A 504 5.72 21.89 -18.94
C ILE A 504 4.84 23.14 -18.94
N ALA A 505 3.56 22.96 -18.66
CA ALA A 505 2.57 24.06 -18.61
C ALA A 505 2.67 24.85 -17.31
N GLY A 506 2.99 24.17 -16.19
CA GLY A 506 3.09 24.85 -14.90
C GLY A 506 3.56 23.97 -13.76
N ILE A 507 3.62 24.60 -12.58
CA ILE A 507 4.08 23.98 -11.33
C ILE A 507 2.94 24.08 -10.30
N HIS A 508 2.49 22.95 -9.78
CA HIS A 508 1.54 22.85 -8.69
C HIS A 508 2.26 22.52 -7.39
N ILE A 509 2.07 23.33 -6.36
CA ILE A 509 2.62 23.10 -5.01
C ILE A 509 1.48 23.12 -4.00
N SER A 510 1.43 22.10 -3.18
CA SER A 510 0.45 21.93 -2.11
C SER A 510 1.07 22.07 -0.72
N SER A 511 0.24 21.95 0.31
CA SER A 511 0.69 21.91 1.69
C SER A 511 1.46 20.64 2.08
N MET A 512 1.43 19.59 1.24
CA MET A 512 2.09 18.30 1.52
C MET A 512 3.61 18.40 1.64
N SER A 513 4.23 19.33 0.90
CA SER A 513 5.69 19.46 0.91
C SER A 513 6.28 19.83 2.27
N TYR A 514 5.50 20.41 3.16
CA TYR A 514 5.93 20.85 4.50
C TYR A 514 5.10 20.26 5.64
N ARG A 515 4.06 19.49 5.35
CA ARG A 515 3.14 18.97 6.38
C ARG A 515 3.73 17.77 7.11
N GLY A 516 3.61 17.79 8.44
CA GLY A 516 4.03 16.68 9.30
C GLY A 516 5.54 16.57 9.55
N ASP A 517 6.35 17.31 8.79
CA ASP A 517 7.79 17.34 8.97
C ASP A 517 8.20 18.58 9.78
N ASP A 518 9.27 18.45 10.58
CA ASP A 518 9.96 19.64 11.04
C ASP A 518 10.62 20.37 9.85
N ILE A 519 10.92 21.65 10.03
CA ILE A 519 11.54 22.48 8.98
C ILE A 519 12.85 21.84 8.46
N ARG A 520 13.63 21.23 9.34
CA ARG A 520 14.91 20.60 8.99
C ARG A 520 14.69 19.42 8.03
N THR A 521 13.76 18.52 8.34
CA THR A 521 13.44 17.35 7.51
C THR A 521 12.87 17.78 6.16
N SER A 522 12.01 18.81 6.12
CA SER A 522 11.47 19.33 4.88
C SER A 522 12.55 20.01 4.00
N LEU A 523 13.45 20.78 4.59
CA LEU A 523 14.60 21.37 3.87
C LEU A 523 15.51 20.26 3.31
N TYR A 524 15.82 19.25 4.09
CA TYR A 524 16.63 18.12 3.64
C TYR A 524 15.98 17.35 2.49
N ARG A 525 14.67 17.12 2.57
CA ARG A 525 13.89 16.40 1.55
C ARG A 525 13.79 17.16 0.23
N ASN A 526 13.66 18.48 0.27
CA ASN A 526 13.43 19.32 -0.90
C ASN A 526 14.68 20.08 -1.40
N ARG A 527 15.79 20.08 -0.65
CA ARG A 527 17.07 20.73 -1.01
C ARG A 527 16.87 22.13 -1.61
N ASP A 528 17.36 22.36 -2.83
CA ASP A 528 17.27 23.65 -3.53
C ASP A 528 15.82 24.09 -3.79
N MET A 529 14.90 23.13 -3.92
CA MET A 529 13.48 23.40 -4.16
C MET A 529 12.67 23.66 -2.88
N ALA A 530 13.33 23.65 -1.70
CA ALA A 530 12.65 23.85 -0.42
C ALA A 530 11.94 25.21 -0.33
N ALA A 531 12.53 26.28 -0.87
CA ALA A 531 11.91 27.60 -0.87
C ALA A 531 10.59 27.62 -1.67
N LEU A 532 10.52 26.88 -2.79
CA LEU A 532 9.30 26.72 -3.58
C LEU A 532 8.22 25.97 -2.79
N ALA A 533 8.63 24.92 -2.06
CA ALA A 533 7.72 24.13 -1.24
C ALA A 533 6.98 24.93 -0.16
N TYR A 534 7.67 25.89 0.46
CA TYR A 534 7.09 26.75 1.50
C TYR A 534 6.30 27.95 1.00
N LEU A 535 6.46 28.33 -0.26
CA LEU A 535 5.92 29.56 -0.81
C LEU A 535 4.39 29.68 -0.72
N PRO A 536 3.57 28.64 -1.01
CA PRO A 536 2.12 28.77 -0.87
C PRO A 536 1.69 29.03 0.57
N TRP A 537 2.35 28.41 1.54
CA TRP A 537 2.05 28.59 2.96
C TRP A 537 2.40 30.00 3.43
N ILE A 538 3.58 30.50 3.08
CA ILE A 538 4.03 31.84 3.47
C ILE A 538 3.13 32.90 2.84
N THR A 539 2.82 32.81 1.56
CA THR A 539 1.91 33.76 0.89
C THR A 539 0.49 33.72 1.45
N TYR A 540 0.03 32.60 1.94
CA TYR A 540 -1.30 32.51 2.56
C TYR A 540 -1.37 33.25 3.89
N PHE A 541 -0.32 33.13 4.74
CA PHE A 541 -0.32 33.71 6.08
C PHE A 541 0.28 35.13 6.20
N THR A 542 1.20 35.52 5.33
CA THR A 542 1.99 36.76 5.49
C THR A 542 1.59 37.89 4.53
N ARG A 543 0.51 37.77 3.76
CA ARG A 543 0.02 38.80 2.85
C ARG A 543 1.11 39.46 1.97
N ASN A 544 1.86 38.69 1.22
CA ASN A 544 2.75 39.08 0.10
C ASN A 544 4.16 39.60 0.41
N GLU A 545 4.50 40.18 1.56
CA GLU A 545 5.85 40.74 1.78
C GLU A 545 6.94 39.67 1.91
N ALA A 546 6.69 38.62 2.69
CA ALA A 546 7.66 37.51 2.83
C ALA A 546 7.74 36.63 1.56
N ALA A 547 6.68 36.58 0.78
CA ALA A 547 6.64 35.87 -0.48
C ALA A 547 7.53 36.52 -1.55
N ALA A 548 7.61 37.86 -1.57
CA ALA A 548 8.48 38.59 -2.48
C ALA A 548 9.96 38.25 -2.22
N ASN A 549 10.37 38.12 -0.95
CA ASN A 549 11.74 37.75 -0.59
C ASN A 549 12.08 36.28 -0.97
N ILE A 550 11.11 35.39 -0.92
CA ILE A 550 11.32 33.98 -1.29
C ILE A 550 11.35 33.81 -2.81
N SER A 551 10.52 34.56 -3.54
CA SER A 551 10.54 34.54 -5.01
C SER A 551 11.86 35.04 -5.59
N GLN A 552 12.64 35.81 -4.82
CA GLN A 552 13.99 36.27 -5.19
C GLN A 552 15.10 35.25 -4.86
N ASN A 553 14.78 34.12 -4.23
CA ASN A 553 15.78 33.07 -3.97
C ASN A 553 16.39 32.58 -5.30
N PRO A 554 17.73 32.48 -5.42
CA PRO A 554 18.41 32.10 -6.68
C PRO A 554 17.94 30.80 -7.32
N SER A 555 17.48 29.83 -6.53
CA SER A 555 16.97 28.57 -7.04
C SER A 555 15.48 28.63 -7.49
N VAL A 556 14.73 29.60 -7.01
CA VAL A 556 13.28 29.70 -7.22
C VAL A 556 12.91 30.86 -8.16
N ALA A 557 13.63 31.97 -8.08
CA ALA A 557 13.38 33.15 -8.93
C ALA A 557 13.30 32.82 -10.43
N PRO A 558 14.23 32.00 -11.01
CA PRO A 558 14.13 31.67 -12.43
C PRO A 558 12.86 30.89 -12.80
N LEU A 559 12.15 30.36 -11.82
CA LEU A 559 10.91 29.60 -12.04
C LEU A 559 9.67 30.47 -11.94
N ILE A 560 9.52 31.22 -10.84
CA ILE A 560 8.24 31.81 -10.45
C ILE A 560 8.25 33.32 -10.23
N ASP A 561 9.39 33.99 -10.38
CA ASP A 561 9.43 35.46 -10.25
C ASP A 561 8.51 36.11 -11.29
N PRO A 562 7.65 37.09 -10.91
CA PRO A 562 6.70 37.70 -11.83
C PRO A 562 7.33 38.43 -13.02
N GLN A 563 8.61 38.84 -12.92
CA GLN A 563 9.31 39.60 -13.97
C GLN A 563 10.22 38.74 -14.84
N VAL A 564 10.91 37.78 -14.23
CA VAL A 564 11.98 37.00 -14.90
C VAL A 564 11.75 35.48 -14.87
N GLY A 565 10.77 35.02 -14.11
CA GLY A 565 10.46 33.58 -13.97
C GLY A 565 9.81 33.00 -15.21
N ARG A 566 10.02 31.69 -15.43
CA ARG A 566 9.41 30.95 -16.55
C ARG A 566 7.93 30.64 -16.33
N TYR A 567 7.47 30.63 -15.08
CA TYR A 567 6.08 30.37 -14.66
C TYR A 567 5.55 31.52 -13.81
N PRO A 568 5.43 32.75 -14.36
CA PRO A 568 5.15 33.98 -13.57
C PRO A 568 3.68 34.14 -13.16
N HIS A 569 2.78 33.36 -13.78
CA HIS A 569 1.34 33.54 -13.55
C HIS A 569 0.85 32.57 -12.46
N ARG A 570 0.30 33.15 -11.38
CA ARG A 570 -0.12 32.39 -10.20
C ARG A 570 -1.64 32.30 -10.08
N ALA A 571 -2.17 31.11 -9.79
CA ALA A 571 -3.51 30.88 -9.28
C ALA A 571 -3.45 30.27 -7.87
N SER A 572 -4.22 30.80 -6.93
CA SER A 572 -4.43 30.15 -5.63
C SER A 572 -5.50 29.08 -5.80
N LEU A 573 -5.18 27.86 -5.42
CA LEU A 573 -6.11 26.73 -5.40
C LEU A 573 -6.53 26.40 -3.96
N SER A 574 -6.28 27.33 -3.03
CA SER A 574 -6.54 27.14 -1.61
C SER A 574 -8.04 27.02 -1.35
N GLY A 575 -8.44 25.90 -0.77
CA GLY A 575 -9.71 25.78 -0.06
C GLY A 575 -9.66 26.54 1.27
N LEU A 576 -10.69 26.42 2.09
CA LEU A 576 -10.82 27.15 3.37
C LEU A 576 -9.68 26.93 4.36
N PHE A 577 -8.87 25.86 4.22
CA PHE A 577 -7.96 25.41 5.27
C PHE A 577 -6.54 25.05 4.82
N GLU A 578 -6.26 24.95 3.52
CA GLU A 578 -4.91 24.56 3.06
C GLU A 578 -4.43 25.38 1.87
N PRO A 579 -3.24 25.99 2.00
CA PRO A 579 -2.63 26.75 0.92
C PRO A 579 -2.11 25.81 -0.17
N SER A 580 -2.57 26.02 -1.40
CA SER A 580 -2.11 25.37 -2.60
C SER A 580 -2.05 26.39 -3.72
N ALA A 581 -1.05 26.30 -4.59
CA ALA A 581 -0.84 27.24 -5.66
C ALA A 581 -0.43 26.55 -6.97
N TYR A 582 -0.90 27.10 -8.08
CA TYR A 582 -0.47 26.74 -9.42
C TYR A 582 0.23 27.92 -10.08
N TYR A 583 1.43 27.69 -10.59
CA TYR A 583 2.26 28.67 -11.31
C TYR A 583 2.31 28.27 -12.77
N SER A 584 1.84 29.11 -13.68
CA SER A 584 1.72 28.80 -15.11
C SER A 584 2.69 29.61 -15.97
N ARG A 585 3.13 28.99 -17.06
CA ARG A 585 3.91 29.64 -18.12
C ARG A 585 3.08 30.68 -18.88
N THR A 586 1.81 30.43 -19.07
CA THR A 586 0.87 31.30 -19.79
C THR A 586 -0.14 31.93 -18.85
N LYS A 587 -0.78 33.04 -19.30
CA LYS A 587 -1.86 33.67 -18.51
C LYS A 587 -2.98 32.68 -18.23
N ILE A 588 -3.30 32.54 -16.96
CA ILE A 588 -4.31 31.60 -16.48
C ILE A 588 -5.70 32.10 -16.93
N ARG A 589 -6.42 31.24 -17.64
CA ARG A 589 -7.82 31.45 -18.01
C ARG A 589 -8.67 30.43 -17.23
N VAL A 590 -9.61 30.95 -16.45
CA VAL A 590 -10.56 30.07 -15.74
C VAL A 590 -11.60 29.62 -16.76
N LYS A 591 -11.75 28.31 -16.90
CA LYS A 591 -12.79 27.68 -17.71
C LYS A 591 -14.10 27.66 -16.92
N ASN A 592 -15.18 27.98 -17.59
CA ASN A 592 -16.52 27.98 -17.00
C ASN A 592 -17.02 26.57 -16.69
#